data_3cece9b3c833fcd2fc4869fac6d25127
#
_entry.id   3cece9b3c833fcd2fc4869fac6d25127
#
_cell.length_a   1.000
_cell.length_b   1.000
_cell.length_c   1.000
_cell.angle_alpha   90.00
_cell.angle_beta   90.00
_cell.angle_gamma   90.00
#
_symmetry.space_group_name_H-M   'P 1'
#
loop_
_entity.id
_entity.type
_entity.pdbx_description
1 polymer ?
#
loop_
_entity_poly.entity_id
_entity_poly.type
_entity_poly.pdbx_seq_one_letter_code
_entity_poly.pdbx_strand_id
1 'polypeptide(L)'
;LGVHGVTQPDGSTITLSNAALVWVPLLLLATVAAWFGMNDIAGSKASIRDQLPVLKRPHMWLLSLLYLATFGSFIGFSAGFAMLAKTQFPAVDILKLAFFGPFIGALARSFGGIISDRLGGVRVTLVNFVLMALFTGLLFLTLPGSGSGSFLAFYVVFMGLFLTAGLGSGSTFQMIAVIFRQLTIDSVKQRGGSDEEAQHEAVTDTAAALGFISAIGAIGGFFIPKAFGTSLAMTGSPVGAMKVFFVFYVVCVLVTWLVYGRRKSA
;
A
#
# COMPACT_ATOMS: atom_id res chain seq x y z
N LEU A 1 16.94 12.06 -24.54
CA LEU A 1 15.98 12.59 -23.58
C LEU A 1 16.63 13.80 -22.92
N GLY A 2 16.37 15.01 -23.44
CA GLY A 2 16.83 16.26 -22.84
C GLY A 2 16.14 16.46 -21.50
N VAL A 3 16.89 16.46 -20.42
CA VAL A 3 16.38 16.79 -19.08
C VAL A 3 16.25 18.31 -19.03
N HIS A 4 15.13 18.83 -19.50
CA HIS A 4 14.81 20.25 -19.34
C HIS A 4 14.44 20.48 -17.88
N GLY A 5 15.24 21.29 -17.18
CA GLY A 5 14.92 21.72 -15.82
C GLY A 5 13.64 22.56 -15.79
N VAL A 6 12.90 22.46 -14.68
CA VAL A 6 11.77 23.35 -14.43
C VAL A 6 12.33 24.68 -13.93
N THR A 7 12.15 25.74 -14.73
CA THR A 7 12.56 27.09 -14.35
C THR A 7 11.56 27.63 -13.32
N GLN A 8 12.04 28.00 -12.15
CA GLN A 8 11.24 28.66 -11.11
C GLN A 8 11.01 30.14 -11.43
N PRO A 9 10.02 30.77 -10.79
CA PRO A 9 9.76 32.21 -10.97
C PRO A 9 10.94 33.12 -10.59
N ASP A 10 11.89 32.62 -9.80
CA ASP A 10 13.12 33.29 -9.40
C ASP A 10 14.28 33.13 -10.42
N GLY A 11 14.03 32.48 -11.56
CA GLY A 11 15.01 32.21 -12.60
C GLY A 11 15.92 31.01 -12.33
N SER A 12 15.80 30.33 -11.20
CA SER A 12 16.56 29.11 -10.91
C SER A 12 15.96 27.90 -11.64
N THR A 13 16.80 27.03 -12.20
CA THR A 13 16.37 25.78 -12.84
C THR A 13 16.59 24.60 -11.90
N ILE A 14 15.50 23.94 -11.49
CA ILE A 14 15.59 22.66 -10.79
C ILE A 14 15.57 21.55 -11.82
N THR A 15 16.67 20.81 -11.91
CA THR A 15 16.78 19.62 -12.76
C THR A 15 16.53 18.37 -11.92
N LEU A 16 15.78 17.39 -12.46
CA LEU A 16 15.58 16.09 -11.81
C LEU A 16 16.90 15.38 -11.47
N SER A 17 17.96 15.65 -12.25
CA SER A 17 19.30 15.14 -11.99
C SER A 17 19.84 15.55 -10.60
N ASN A 18 19.50 16.74 -10.12
CA ASN A 18 19.96 17.19 -8.78
C ASN A 18 19.35 16.35 -7.65
N ALA A 19 18.09 15.92 -7.79
CA ALA A 19 17.48 15.00 -6.84
C ALA A 19 18.19 13.62 -6.84
N ALA A 20 18.52 13.10 -8.03
CA ALA A 20 19.26 11.85 -8.14
C ALA A 20 20.69 11.96 -7.57
N LEU A 21 21.37 13.08 -7.76
CA LEU A 21 22.73 13.32 -7.25
C LEU A 21 22.80 13.30 -5.72
N VAL A 22 21.74 13.66 -5.01
CA VAL A 22 21.68 13.55 -3.54
C VAL A 22 21.49 12.09 -3.11
N TRP A 23 20.64 11.33 -3.80
CA TRP A 23 20.32 9.96 -3.41
C TRP A 23 21.39 8.94 -3.78
N VAL A 24 22.10 9.12 -4.90
CA VAL A 24 23.14 8.18 -5.36
C VAL A 24 24.25 8.00 -4.33
N PRO A 25 24.87 9.04 -3.77
CA PRO A 25 25.90 8.88 -2.72
C PRO A 25 25.36 8.19 -1.47
N LEU A 26 24.12 8.52 -1.04
CA LEU A 26 23.51 7.89 0.13
C LEU A 26 23.25 6.39 -0.08
N LEU A 27 22.78 6.01 -1.27
CA LEU A 27 22.57 4.61 -1.62
C LEU A 27 23.89 3.83 -1.71
N LEU A 28 24.93 4.43 -2.29
CA LEU A 28 26.26 3.83 -2.34
C LEU A 28 26.83 3.63 -0.92
N LEU A 29 26.68 4.63 -0.07
CA LEU A 29 27.14 4.56 1.32
C LEU A 29 26.38 3.48 2.10
N ALA A 30 25.05 3.40 1.93
CA ALA A 30 24.23 2.35 2.51
C ALA A 30 24.63 0.94 1.99
N THR A 31 24.92 0.83 0.69
CA THR A 31 25.36 -0.44 0.08
C THR A 31 26.70 -0.90 0.65
N VAL A 32 27.67 0.02 0.76
CA VAL A 32 28.97 -0.27 1.36
C VAL A 32 28.83 -0.64 2.83
N ALA A 33 28.03 0.11 3.59
CA ALA A 33 27.75 -0.19 4.99
C ALA A 33 27.09 -1.57 5.18
N ALA A 34 26.14 -1.92 4.31
CA ALA A 34 25.52 -3.24 4.33
C ALA A 34 26.51 -4.36 3.98
N TRP A 35 27.36 -4.15 2.97
CA TRP A 35 28.34 -5.13 2.54
C TRP A 35 29.36 -5.48 3.63
N PHE A 36 29.84 -4.50 4.36
CA PHE A 36 30.85 -4.71 5.42
C PHE A 36 30.26 -4.91 6.82
N GLY A 37 29.04 -4.43 7.08
CA GLY A 37 28.44 -4.46 8.41
C GLY A 37 27.33 -5.48 8.61
N MET A 38 26.82 -6.11 7.54
CA MET A 38 25.75 -7.10 7.65
C MET A 38 26.29 -8.51 7.30
N ASN A 39 25.89 -9.48 8.11
CA ASN A 39 26.17 -10.89 7.85
C ASN A 39 24.89 -11.61 7.42
N ASP A 40 25.04 -12.60 6.52
CA ASP A 40 23.93 -13.48 6.16
C ASP A 40 23.49 -14.30 7.39
N ILE A 41 22.19 -14.41 7.59
CA ILE A 41 21.62 -15.25 8.64
C ILE A 41 21.81 -16.71 8.23
N ALA A 42 22.56 -17.46 9.04
CA ALA A 42 22.79 -18.89 8.82
C ALA A 42 21.45 -19.64 8.79
N GLY A 43 21.19 -20.40 7.73
CA GLY A 43 19.97 -21.17 7.57
C GLY A 43 18.81 -20.49 6.83
N SER A 44 18.93 -19.20 6.47
CA SER A 44 17.85 -18.49 5.73
C SER A 44 17.87 -18.68 4.21
N LYS A 45 18.67 -19.62 3.70
CA LYS A 45 18.81 -19.90 2.25
C LYS A 45 17.67 -20.78 1.72
N ALA A 46 16.44 -20.28 1.77
CA ALA A 46 15.35 -20.95 1.07
C ALA A 46 15.46 -20.69 -0.44
N SER A 47 15.47 -21.76 -1.24
CA SER A 47 15.45 -21.66 -2.70
C SER A 47 14.13 -21.02 -3.16
N ILE A 48 14.14 -20.27 -4.26
CA ILE A 48 12.91 -19.76 -4.90
C ILE A 48 11.95 -20.93 -5.16
N ARG A 49 12.46 -22.10 -5.54
CA ARG A 49 11.67 -23.29 -5.83
C ARG A 49 10.88 -23.78 -4.60
N ASP A 50 11.45 -23.63 -3.41
CA ASP A 50 10.80 -24.03 -2.14
C ASP A 50 9.72 -23.02 -1.72
N GLN A 51 9.76 -21.80 -2.23
CA GLN A 51 8.80 -20.75 -1.94
C GLN A 51 7.58 -20.74 -2.90
N LEU A 52 7.71 -21.28 -4.13
CA LEU A 52 6.65 -21.30 -5.13
C LEU A 52 5.37 -22.03 -4.69
N PRO A 53 5.39 -23.09 -3.85
CA PRO A 53 4.16 -23.75 -3.40
C PRO A 53 3.15 -22.83 -2.72
N VAL A 54 3.60 -21.72 -2.11
CA VAL A 54 2.74 -20.71 -1.48
C VAL A 54 1.75 -20.11 -2.49
N LEU A 55 2.13 -19.96 -3.75
CA LEU A 55 1.28 -19.43 -4.82
C LEU A 55 0.05 -20.29 -5.13
N LYS A 56 0.07 -21.58 -4.76
CA LYS A 56 -1.05 -22.51 -4.94
C LYS A 56 -2.13 -22.35 -3.87
N ARG A 57 -1.85 -21.65 -2.78
CA ARG A 57 -2.80 -21.46 -1.68
C ARG A 57 -3.83 -20.38 -2.01
N PRO A 58 -5.15 -20.62 -1.90
CA PRO A 58 -6.18 -19.62 -2.19
C PRO A 58 -6.04 -18.33 -1.37
N HIS A 59 -5.62 -18.46 -0.10
CA HIS A 59 -5.38 -17.31 0.78
C HIS A 59 -4.30 -16.37 0.26
N MET A 60 -3.34 -16.86 -0.54
CA MET A 60 -2.33 -16.05 -1.18
C MET A 60 -2.97 -14.95 -2.06
N TRP A 61 -3.91 -15.32 -2.92
CA TRP A 61 -4.56 -14.40 -3.85
C TRP A 61 -5.55 -13.46 -3.16
N LEU A 62 -6.29 -13.96 -2.18
CA LEU A 62 -7.21 -13.14 -1.40
C LEU A 62 -6.47 -12.07 -0.60
N LEU A 63 -5.38 -12.44 0.08
CA LEU A 63 -4.56 -11.49 0.83
C LEU A 63 -3.78 -10.55 -0.09
N SER A 64 -3.37 -10.98 -1.29
CA SER A 64 -2.82 -10.10 -2.32
C SER A 64 -3.81 -9.03 -2.75
N LEU A 65 -5.08 -9.39 -2.95
CA LEU A 65 -6.14 -8.44 -3.27
C LEU A 65 -6.30 -7.39 -2.15
N LEU A 66 -6.34 -7.82 -0.90
CA LEU A 66 -6.48 -6.91 0.25
C LEU A 66 -5.25 -6.02 0.42
N TYR A 67 -4.05 -6.57 0.19
CA TYR A 67 -2.83 -5.80 0.30
C TYR A 67 -2.64 -4.83 -0.87
N LEU A 68 -3.07 -5.21 -2.08
CA LEU A 68 -3.17 -4.30 -3.21
C LEU A 68 -4.11 -3.12 -2.90
N ALA A 69 -5.23 -3.38 -2.23
CA ALA A 69 -6.18 -2.34 -1.85
C ALA A 69 -5.63 -1.37 -0.80
N THR A 70 -4.76 -1.81 0.12
CA THR A 70 -4.17 -0.96 1.16
C THR A 70 -2.81 -0.39 0.73
N PHE A 71 -1.81 -1.24 0.60
CA PHE A 71 -0.45 -0.85 0.23
C PHE A 71 -0.35 -0.31 -1.19
N GLY A 72 -1.04 -0.96 -2.14
CA GLY A 72 -1.13 -0.49 -3.52
C GLY A 72 -1.76 0.89 -3.61
N SER A 73 -2.81 1.16 -2.82
CA SER A 73 -3.43 2.48 -2.75
C SER A 73 -2.51 3.52 -2.14
N PHE A 74 -1.79 3.17 -1.07
CA PHE A 74 -0.81 4.08 -0.47
C PHE A 74 0.27 4.51 -1.48
N ILE A 75 0.89 3.57 -2.19
CA ILE A 75 1.90 3.87 -3.22
C ILE A 75 1.26 4.62 -4.39
N GLY A 76 0.11 4.16 -4.87
CA GLY A 76 -0.56 4.72 -6.03
C GLY A 76 -1.07 6.14 -5.81
N PHE A 77 -1.62 6.43 -4.64
CA PHE A 77 -1.98 7.80 -4.27
C PHE A 77 -0.75 8.67 -4.10
N SER A 78 0.33 8.15 -3.52
CA SER A 78 1.60 8.88 -3.40
C SER A 78 2.14 9.32 -4.77
N ALA A 79 2.04 8.44 -5.77
CA ALA A 79 2.47 8.75 -7.14
C ALA A 79 1.49 9.64 -7.91
N GLY A 80 0.17 9.52 -7.66
CA GLY A 80 -0.87 10.18 -8.44
C GLY A 80 -1.42 11.48 -7.85
N PHE A 81 -1.25 11.72 -6.55
CA PHE A 81 -1.90 12.82 -5.84
C PHE A 81 -1.55 14.20 -6.38
N ALA A 82 -0.27 14.49 -6.57
CA ALA A 82 0.18 15.80 -7.04
C ALA A 82 -0.40 16.14 -8.42
N MET A 83 -0.41 15.17 -9.35
CA MET A 83 -0.99 15.32 -10.69
C MET A 83 -2.50 15.57 -10.59
N LEU A 84 -3.20 14.74 -9.79
CA LEU A 84 -4.64 14.86 -9.61
C LEU A 84 -5.03 16.22 -9.03
N ALA A 85 -4.36 16.64 -7.96
CA ALA A 85 -4.65 17.91 -7.29
C ALA A 85 -4.36 19.11 -8.21
N LYS A 86 -3.26 19.06 -8.98
CA LYS A 86 -2.92 20.12 -9.94
C LYS A 86 -3.95 20.23 -11.07
N THR A 87 -4.50 19.11 -11.55
CA THR A 87 -5.50 19.13 -12.62
C THR A 87 -6.87 19.63 -12.13
N GLN A 88 -7.23 19.32 -10.89
CA GLN A 88 -8.52 19.73 -10.34
C GLN A 88 -8.51 21.14 -9.71
N PHE A 89 -7.36 21.59 -9.23
CA PHE A 89 -7.17 22.88 -8.54
C PHE A 89 -5.92 23.60 -9.08
N PRO A 90 -5.91 24.04 -10.34
CA PRO A 90 -4.73 24.60 -11.01
C PRO A 90 -4.21 25.90 -10.36
N ALA A 91 -5.05 26.62 -9.63
CA ALA A 91 -4.68 27.85 -8.93
C ALA A 91 -3.87 27.61 -7.63
N VAL A 92 -3.78 26.34 -7.16
CA VAL A 92 -3.09 26.01 -5.91
C VAL A 92 -1.68 25.49 -6.20
N ASP A 93 -0.69 25.98 -5.47
CA ASP A 93 0.68 25.45 -5.51
C ASP A 93 0.77 24.15 -4.70
N ILE A 94 0.28 23.07 -5.32
CA ILE A 94 0.20 21.75 -4.69
C ILE A 94 1.56 21.15 -4.38
N LEU A 95 2.64 21.55 -5.08
CA LEU A 95 3.95 20.95 -4.90
C LEU A 95 4.49 21.12 -3.48
N LYS A 96 4.15 22.24 -2.82
CA LYS A 96 4.50 22.50 -1.42
C LYS A 96 3.74 21.63 -0.42
N LEU A 97 2.60 21.08 -0.80
CA LEU A 97 1.68 20.34 0.08
C LEU A 97 1.66 18.83 -0.24
N ALA A 98 2.15 18.43 -1.42
CA ALA A 98 2.01 17.06 -1.91
C ALA A 98 2.73 16.02 -1.05
N PHE A 99 3.82 16.39 -0.37
CA PHE A 99 4.61 15.46 0.44
C PHE A 99 3.89 15.03 1.74
N PHE A 100 2.94 15.83 2.24
CA PHE A 100 2.25 15.51 3.50
C PHE A 100 1.44 14.23 3.41
N GLY A 101 0.85 13.93 2.25
CA GLY A 101 0.08 12.69 2.04
C GLY A 101 0.93 11.44 2.27
N PRO A 102 1.98 11.21 1.47
CA PRO A 102 2.92 10.11 1.69
C PRO A 102 3.53 10.07 3.09
N PHE A 103 3.84 11.23 3.67
CA PHE A 103 4.39 11.32 5.02
C PHE A 103 3.42 10.81 6.08
N ILE A 104 2.16 11.29 6.07
CA ILE A 104 1.11 10.83 6.97
C ILE A 104 0.89 9.33 6.82
N GLY A 105 0.79 8.84 5.58
CA GLY A 105 0.58 7.43 5.31
C GLY A 105 1.75 6.55 5.77
N ALA A 106 3.00 7.00 5.60
CA ALA A 106 4.18 6.29 6.07
C ALA A 106 4.21 6.16 7.61
N LEU A 107 3.91 7.24 8.32
CA LEU A 107 3.78 7.20 9.78
C LEU A 107 2.63 6.29 10.21
N ALA A 108 1.46 6.45 9.60
CA ALA A 108 0.27 5.67 9.90
C ALA A 108 0.49 4.16 9.71
N ARG A 109 1.31 3.75 8.75
CA ARG A 109 1.65 2.34 8.51
C ARG A 109 2.24 1.66 9.74
N SER A 110 3.16 2.32 10.44
CA SER A 110 3.77 1.77 11.67
C SER A 110 2.72 1.59 12.76
N PHE A 111 1.82 2.56 12.93
CA PHE A 111 0.73 2.47 13.91
C PHE A 111 -0.29 1.40 13.54
N GLY A 112 -0.54 1.18 12.25
CA GLY A 112 -1.46 0.13 11.77
C GLY A 112 -1.05 -1.27 12.22
N GLY A 113 0.24 -1.60 12.20
CA GLY A 113 0.78 -2.84 12.73
C GLY A 113 0.57 -2.95 14.24
N ILE A 114 0.99 -1.94 15.01
CA ILE A 114 0.87 -1.91 16.48
C ILE A 114 -0.61 -2.05 16.95
N ILE A 115 -1.52 -1.37 16.29
CA ILE A 115 -2.96 -1.45 16.59
C ILE A 115 -3.48 -2.86 16.28
N SER A 116 -3.02 -3.46 15.19
CA SER A 116 -3.41 -4.81 14.77
C SER A 116 -2.91 -5.89 15.73
N ASP A 117 -1.74 -5.72 16.31
CA ASP A 117 -1.21 -6.65 17.33
C ASP A 117 -2.09 -6.67 18.59
N ARG A 118 -2.73 -5.54 18.92
CA ARG A 118 -3.58 -5.42 20.12
C ARG A 118 -5.04 -5.78 19.88
N LEU A 119 -5.60 -5.37 18.73
CA LEU A 119 -7.04 -5.50 18.44
C LEU A 119 -7.38 -6.64 17.48
N GLY A 120 -6.35 -7.26 16.89
CA GLY A 120 -6.48 -8.29 15.87
C GLY A 120 -6.52 -7.70 14.45
N GLY A 121 -5.62 -8.18 13.59
CA GLY A 121 -5.43 -7.66 12.22
C GLY A 121 -6.70 -7.66 11.37
N VAL A 122 -7.52 -8.69 11.46
CA VAL A 122 -8.78 -8.81 10.69
C VAL A 122 -9.78 -7.69 11.04
N ARG A 123 -9.95 -7.39 12.33
CA ARG A 123 -10.88 -6.34 12.79
C ARG A 123 -10.39 -4.96 12.35
N VAL A 124 -9.10 -4.69 12.56
CA VAL A 124 -8.50 -3.40 12.17
C VAL A 124 -8.57 -3.20 10.67
N THR A 125 -8.23 -4.22 9.88
CA THR A 125 -8.30 -4.18 8.42
C THR A 125 -9.74 -3.98 7.92
N LEU A 126 -10.73 -4.64 8.53
CA LEU A 126 -12.14 -4.47 8.16
C LEU A 126 -12.61 -3.03 8.38
N VAL A 127 -12.39 -2.47 9.58
CA VAL A 127 -12.74 -1.08 9.90
C VAL A 127 -12.01 -0.13 8.96
N ASN A 128 -10.75 -0.40 8.67
CA ASN A 128 -9.94 0.42 7.79
C ASN A 128 -10.49 0.47 6.35
N PHE A 129 -10.95 -0.67 5.79
CA PHE A 129 -11.58 -0.66 4.46
C PHE A 129 -12.88 0.12 4.43
N VAL A 130 -13.68 0.07 5.52
CA VAL A 130 -14.88 0.91 5.64
C VAL A 130 -14.50 2.39 5.62
N LEU A 131 -13.46 2.79 6.34
CA LEU A 131 -12.97 4.17 6.35
C LEU A 131 -12.41 4.59 4.98
N MET A 132 -11.66 3.72 4.29
CA MET A 132 -11.18 4.00 2.93
C MET A 132 -12.33 4.20 1.95
N ALA A 133 -13.37 3.37 2.00
CA ALA A 133 -14.58 3.55 1.19
C ALA A 133 -15.27 4.88 1.54
N LEU A 134 -15.42 5.19 2.83
CA LEU A 134 -16.02 6.45 3.30
C LEU A 134 -15.24 7.66 2.77
N PHE A 135 -13.92 7.73 2.97
CA PHE A 135 -13.11 8.85 2.49
C PHE A 135 -13.15 8.97 0.96
N THR A 136 -13.12 7.84 0.24
CA THR A 136 -13.27 7.86 -1.22
C THR A 136 -14.65 8.38 -1.64
N GLY A 137 -15.70 8.01 -0.93
CA GLY A 137 -17.05 8.56 -1.13
C GLY A 137 -17.14 10.06 -0.85
N LEU A 138 -16.52 10.52 0.24
CA LEU A 138 -16.47 11.94 0.59
C LEU A 138 -15.71 12.79 -0.46
N LEU A 139 -14.71 12.21 -1.15
CA LEU A 139 -14.01 12.91 -2.22
C LEU A 139 -14.94 13.37 -3.35
N PHE A 140 -16.02 12.61 -3.65
CA PHE A 140 -17.01 13.04 -4.65
C PHE A 140 -17.65 14.38 -4.31
N LEU A 141 -17.81 14.69 -3.01
CA LEU A 141 -18.44 15.91 -2.53
C LEU A 141 -17.47 17.12 -2.54
N THR A 142 -16.19 16.89 -2.77
CA THR A 142 -15.15 17.92 -2.70
C THR A 142 -14.61 18.35 -4.06
N LEU A 143 -14.82 17.53 -5.10
CA LEU A 143 -14.30 17.78 -6.43
C LEU A 143 -15.05 18.92 -7.15
N PRO A 144 -14.34 19.73 -7.97
CA PRO A 144 -15.00 20.67 -8.87
C PRO A 144 -15.97 19.94 -9.83
N GLY A 145 -17.14 20.49 -10.05
CA GLY A 145 -18.16 19.96 -10.95
C GLY A 145 -19.04 18.82 -10.39
N SER A 146 -18.64 18.18 -9.31
CA SER A 146 -19.45 17.14 -8.64
C SER A 146 -19.78 17.44 -7.18
N GLY A 147 -19.12 18.43 -6.60
CA GLY A 147 -19.25 18.81 -5.20
C GLY A 147 -18.96 20.28 -4.95
N SER A 148 -18.46 20.60 -3.76
CA SER A 148 -18.20 21.97 -3.30
C SER A 148 -17.10 22.69 -4.09
N GLY A 149 -16.22 21.98 -4.78
CA GLY A 149 -15.03 22.53 -5.44
C GLY A 149 -14.02 23.16 -4.48
N SER A 150 -14.11 22.86 -3.18
CA SER A 150 -13.21 23.40 -2.17
C SER A 150 -11.91 22.61 -2.10
N PHE A 151 -10.80 23.28 -2.42
CA PHE A 151 -9.47 22.65 -2.29
C PHE A 151 -9.19 22.18 -0.86
N LEU A 152 -9.53 22.97 0.15
CA LEU A 152 -9.28 22.59 1.55
C LEU A 152 -10.04 21.32 1.94
N ALA A 153 -11.32 21.22 1.55
CA ALA A 153 -12.12 20.02 1.82
C ALA A 153 -11.55 18.80 1.08
N PHE A 154 -11.19 18.95 -0.20
CA PHE A 154 -10.53 17.91 -0.97
C PHE A 154 -9.23 17.45 -0.30
N TYR A 155 -8.38 18.40 0.09
CA TYR A 155 -7.09 18.11 0.69
C TYR A 155 -7.23 17.35 2.01
N VAL A 156 -8.08 17.81 2.92
CA VAL A 156 -8.32 17.16 4.23
C VAL A 156 -8.87 15.74 4.05
N VAL A 157 -9.85 15.55 3.17
CA VAL A 157 -10.42 14.23 2.90
C VAL A 157 -9.37 13.30 2.27
N PHE A 158 -8.53 13.82 1.38
CA PHE A 158 -7.46 13.03 0.76
C PHE A 158 -6.36 12.67 1.77
N MET A 159 -6.03 13.56 2.71
CA MET A 159 -5.12 13.23 3.83
C MET A 159 -5.70 12.12 4.71
N GLY A 160 -7.02 12.11 4.95
CA GLY A 160 -7.73 11.00 5.60
C GLY A 160 -7.61 9.68 4.82
N LEU A 161 -7.66 9.75 3.49
CA LEU A 161 -7.45 8.58 2.64
C LEU A 161 -5.99 8.08 2.71
N PHE A 162 -4.99 8.96 2.75
CA PHE A 162 -3.60 8.58 2.97
C PHE A 162 -3.39 7.94 4.35
N LEU A 163 -3.97 8.53 5.39
CA LEU A 163 -3.93 7.99 6.75
C LEU A 163 -4.46 6.55 6.78
N THR A 164 -5.64 6.34 6.22
CA THR A 164 -6.28 5.01 6.20
C THR A 164 -5.56 4.03 5.29
N ALA A 165 -5.07 4.44 4.12
CA ALA A 165 -4.25 3.59 3.26
C ALA A 165 -2.94 3.16 3.95
N GLY A 166 -2.31 4.06 4.70
CA GLY A 166 -1.15 3.76 5.53
C GLY A 166 -1.47 2.78 6.67
N LEU A 167 -2.44 3.11 7.52
CA LEU A 167 -2.90 2.21 8.60
C LEU A 167 -3.28 0.83 8.06
N GLY A 168 -4.03 0.80 6.97
CA GLY A 168 -4.45 -0.43 6.30
C GLY A 168 -3.28 -1.24 5.81
N SER A 169 -2.25 -0.62 5.25
CA SER A 169 -1.07 -1.36 4.78
C SER A 169 -0.32 -2.04 5.93
N GLY A 170 -0.22 -1.39 7.10
CA GLY A 170 0.37 -1.97 8.31
C GLY A 170 -0.49 -3.11 8.88
N SER A 171 -1.80 -2.89 9.00
CA SER A 171 -2.72 -3.89 9.55
C SER A 171 -2.85 -5.13 8.67
N THR A 172 -2.94 -4.95 7.35
CA THR A 172 -3.03 -6.06 6.41
C THR A 172 -1.72 -6.86 6.37
N PHE A 173 -0.57 -6.19 6.45
CA PHE A 173 0.73 -6.86 6.50
C PHE A 173 0.84 -7.78 7.73
N GLN A 174 0.46 -7.29 8.91
CA GLN A 174 0.39 -8.07 10.13
C GLN A 174 -0.62 -9.24 10.00
N MET A 175 -1.80 -8.99 9.43
CA MET A 175 -2.82 -10.01 9.19
C MET A 175 -2.29 -11.13 8.28
N ILE A 176 -1.53 -10.82 7.23
CA ILE A 176 -0.89 -11.81 6.34
C ILE A 176 0.05 -12.71 7.13
N ALA A 177 0.93 -12.12 7.95
CA ALA A 177 1.91 -12.87 8.73
C ALA A 177 1.24 -13.87 9.68
N VAL A 178 0.23 -13.43 10.41
CA VAL A 178 -0.51 -14.27 11.37
C VAL A 178 -1.27 -15.39 10.66
N ILE A 179 -1.99 -15.08 9.59
CA ILE A 179 -2.82 -16.06 8.88
C ILE A 179 -1.93 -17.13 8.22
N PHE A 180 -0.86 -16.75 7.52
CA PHE A 180 0.00 -17.73 6.87
C PHE A 180 0.73 -18.62 7.87
N ARG A 181 1.23 -18.02 8.95
CA ARG A 181 1.86 -18.80 10.03
C ARG A 181 0.90 -19.86 10.58
N GLN A 182 -0.33 -19.46 10.90
CA GLN A 182 -1.32 -20.41 11.45
C GLN A 182 -1.71 -21.48 10.45
N LEU A 183 -1.99 -21.12 9.19
CA LEU A 183 -2.34 -22.07 8.12
C LEU A 183 -1.24 -23.12 7.90
N THR A 184 0.03 -22.72 7.98
CA THR A 184 1.13 -23.66 7.80
C THR A 184 1.30 -24.56 9.00
N ILE A 185 1.23 -24.03 10.23
CA ILE A 185 1.26 -24.83 11.45
C ILE A 185 0.14 -25.89 11.45
N ASP A 186 -1.10 -25.48 11.15
CA ASP A 186 -2.25 -26.37 11.10
C ASP A 186 -2.07 -27.47 10.02
N SER A 187 -1.52 -27.11 8.85
CA SER A 187 -1.27 -28.04 7.77
C SER A 187 -0.21 -29.09 8.12
N VAL A 188 0.89 -28.68 8.80
CA VAL A 188 1.95 -29.60 9.23
C VAL A 188 1.45 -30.55 10.31
N LYS A 189 0.69 -30.03 11.29
CA LYS A 189 0.09 -30.86 12.35
C LYS A 189 -0.91 -31.88 11.80
N GLN A 190 -1.72 -31.50 10.81
CA GLN A 190 -2.68 -32.42 10.16
C GLN A 190 -2.00 -33.60 9.45
N ARG A 191 -0.79 -33.42 8.95
CA ARG A 191 0.00 -34.51 8.34
C ARG A 191 0.91 -35.26 9.32
N GLY A 192 0.80 -34.99 10.62
CA GLY A 192 1.53 -35.68 11.68
C GLY A 192 2.96 -35.18 11.90
N GLY A 193 3.31 -33.98 11.39
CA GLY A 193 4.61 -33.36 11.61
C GLY A 193 4.82 -32.88 13.05
N SER A 194 6.07 -32.74 13.44
CA SER A 194 6.45 -32.25 14.78
C SER A 194 6.18 -30.74 14.93
N ASP A 195 6.10 -30.26 16.18
CA ASP A 195 5.96 -28.83 16.46
C ASP A 195 7.15 -28.00 15.94
N GLU A 196 8.35 -28.58 15.98
CA GLU A 196 9.57 -27.94 15.48
C GLU A 196 9.54 -27.80 13.95
N GLU A 197 9.14 -28.86 13.25
CA GLU A 197 8.94 -28.84 11.80
C GLU A 197 7.86 -27.82 11.41
N ALA A 198 6.74 -27.77 12.16
CA ALA A 198 5.67 -26.82 11.90
C ALA A 198 6.12 -25.36 12.05
N GLN A 199 6.93 -25.04 13.06
CA GLN A 199 7.48 -23.69 13.23
C GLN A 199 8.47 -23.32 12.13
N HIS A 200 9.36 -24.25 11.75
CA HIS A 200 10.34 -24.01 10.69
C HIS A 200 9.68 -23.76 9.34
N GLU A 201 8.72 -24.58 8.93
CA GLU A 201 7.98 -24.37 7.69
C GLU A 201 7.14 -23.10 7.73
N ALA A 202 6.50 -22.79 8.88
CA ALA A 202 5.71 -21.58 9.02
C ALA A 202 6.53 -20.30 8.82
N VAL A 203 7.78 -20.26 9.27
CA VAL A 203 8.67 -19.12 9.04
C VAL A 203 8.94 -18.95 7.55
N THR A 204 9.31 -20.03 6.85
CA THR A 204 9.63 -20.01 5.42
C THR A 204 8.42 -19.63 4.57
N ASP A 205 7.27 -20.26 4.80
CA ASP A 205 6.04 -20.00 4.06
C ASP A 205 5.51 -18.58 4.29
N THR A 206 5.58 -18.10 5.54
CA THR A 206 5.16 -16.73 5.87
C THR A 206 6.06 -15.70 5.19
N ALA A 207 7.36 -15.90 5.19
CA ALA A 207 8.31 -15.00 4.52
C ALA A 207 8.07 -14.97 3.01
N ALA A 208 7.86 -16.15 2.38
CA ALA A 208 7.53 -16.25 0.96
C ALA A 208 6.19 -15.54 0.63
N ALA A 209 5.15 -15.77 1.44
CA ALA A 209 3.86 -15.13 1.27
C ALA A 209 3.97 -13.61 1.35
N LEU A 210 4.65 -13.08 2.37
CA LEU A 210 4.87 -11.64 2.53
C LEU A 210 5.61 -11.04 1.32
N GLY A 211 6.63 -11.74 0.79
CA GLY A 211 7.38 -11.31 -0.38
C GLY A 211 6.50 -11.21 -1.63
N PHE A 212 5.80 -12.30 -1.99
CA PHE A 212 4.95 -12.32 -3.18
C PHE A 212 3.75 -11.38 -3.08
N ILE A 213 3.08 -11.34 -1.92
CA ILE A 213 1.95 -10.44 -1.68
C ILE A 213 2.39 -8.98 -1.77
N SER A 214 3.57 -8.65 -1.25
CA SER A 214 4.12 -7.30 -1.34
C SER A 214 4.46 -6.90 -2.76
N ALA A 215 5.02 -7.81 -3.56
CA ALA A 215 5.27 -7.57 -4.98
C ALA A 215 3.98 -7.30 -5.75
N ILE A 216 2.93 -8.10 -5.54
CA ILE A 216 1.61 -7.89 -6.15
C ILE A 216 1.01 -6.56 -5.66
N GLY A 217 1.10 -6.27 -4.37
CA GLY A 217 0.59 -5.03 -3.78
C GLY A 217 1.24 -3.78 -4.39
N ALA A 218 2.55 -3.82 -4.67
CA ALA A 218 3.29 -2.70 -5.25
C ALA A 218 2.80 -2.30 -6.66
N ILE A 219 2.14 -3.21 -7.40
CA ILE A 219 1.59 -2.93 -8.73
C ILE A 219 0.53 -1.80 -8.69
N GLY A 220 -0.09 -1.56 -7.53
CA GLY A 220 -0.98 -0.42 -7.31
C GLY A 220 -0.35 0.94 -7.62
N GLY A 221 0.97 1.07 -7.43
CA GLY A 221 1.75 2.26 -7.81
C GLY A 221 1.69 2.60 -9.30
N PHE A 222 1.45 1.61 -10.15
CA PHE A 222 1.21 1.80 -11.59
C PHE A 222 -0.28 2.02 -11.91
N PHE A 223 -1.15 1.17 -11.37
CA PHE A 223 -2.56 1.16 -11.77
C PHE A 223 -3.33 2.40 -11.32
N ILE A 224 -3.07 2.95 -10.14
CA ILE A 224 -3.84 4.09 -9.62
C ILE A 224 -3.56 5.37 -10.39
N PRO A 225 -2.29 5.80 -10.60
CA PRO A 225 -2.02 6.96 -11.46
C PRO A 225 -2.53 6.78 -12.88
N LYS A 226 -2.40 5.57 -13.45
CA LYS A 226 -2.94 5.25 -14.77
C LYS A 226 -4.47 5.36 -14.81
N ALA A 227 -5.18 4.88 -13.79
CA ALA A 227 -6.63 5.01 -13.71
C ALA A 227 -7.08 6.47 -13.65
N PHE A 228 -6.41 7.32 -12.86
CA PHE A 228 -6.66 8.75 -12.85
C PHE A 228 -6.39 9.39 -14.22
N GLY A 229 -5.24 9.10 -14.83
CA GLY A 229 -4.89 9.63 -16.15
C GLY A 229 -5.88 9.21 -17.22
N THR A 230 -6.31 7.94 -17.24
CA THR A 230 -7.31 7.42 -18.18
C THR A 230 -8.67 8.07 -17.96
N SER A 231 -9.13 8.18 -16.71
CA SER A 231 -10.41 8.83 -16.38
C SER A 231 -10.43 10.30 -16.81
N LEU A 232 -9.35 11.03 -16.55
CA LEU A 232 -9.18 12.43 -16.98
C LEU A 232 -9.17 12.55 -18.51
N ALA A 233 -8.46 11.68 -19.23
CA ALA A 233 -8.40 11.71 -20.68
C ALA A 233 -9.75 11.39 -21.36
N MET A 234 -10.52 10.48 -20.77
CA MET A 234 -11.80 10.05 -21.35
C MET A 234 -12.99 10.97 -20.99
N THR A 235 -12.99 11.54 -19.80
CA THR A 235 -14.16 12.26 -19.25
C THR A 235 -13.86 13.65 -18.73
N GLY A 236 -12.61 14.10 -18.78
CA GLY A 236 -12.18 15.35 -18.16
C GLY A 236 -12.23 15.37 -16.62
N SER A 237 -12.61 14.23 -15.99
CA SER A 237 -12.84 14.14 -14.55
C SER A 237 -12.21 12.88 -13.94
N PRO A 238 -11.67 12.91 -12.71
CA PRO A 238 -11.16 11.75 -12.01
C PRO A 238 -12.26 10.88 -11.39
N VAL A 239 -13.51 11.31 -11.44
CA VAL A 239 -14.67 10.67 -10.77
C VAL A 239 -14.84 9.21 -11.22
N GLY A 240 -14.58 8.90 -12.49
CA GLY A 240 -14.66 7.52 -12.99
C GLY A 240 -13.70 6.58 -12.27
N ALA A 241 -12.44 6.96 -12.14
CA ALA A 241 -11.44 6.20 -11.41
C ALA A 241 -11.79 6.05 -9.92
N MET A 242 -12.25 7.14 -9.28
CA MET A 242 -12.65 7.11 -7.88
C MET A 242 -13.85 6.19 -7.60
N LYS A 243 -14.83 6.11 -8.52
CA LYS A 243 -15.94 5.15 -8.43
C LYS A 243 -15.42 3.71 -8.43
N VAL A 244 -14.45 3.40 -9.29
CA VAL A 244 -13.83 2.07 -9.33
C VAL A 244 -13.13 1.77 -8.01
N PHE A 245 -12.38 2.72 -7.44
CA PHE A 245 -11.71 2.51 -6.15
C PHE A 245 -12.72 2.35 -5.00
N PHE A 246 -13.79 3.15 -4.99
CA PHE A 246 -14.86 2.99 -4.00
C PHE A 246 -15.45 1.58 -4.02
N VAL A 247 -15.85 1.10 -5.20
CA VAL A 247 -16.39 -0.27 -5.36
C VAL A 247 -15.35 -1.30 -4.94
N PHE A 248 -14.09 -1.10 -5.28
CA PHE A 248 -13.00 -2.00 -4.90
C PHE A 248 -12.84 -2.11 -3.39
N TYR A 249 -12.89 -1.00 -2.65
CA TYR A 249 -12.83 -1.03 -1.18
C TYR A 249 -14.06 -1.69 -0.56
N VAL A 250 -15.25 -1.47 -1.12
CA VAL A 250 -16.46 -2.17 -0.67
C VAL A 250 -16.33 -3.69 -0.89
N VAL A 251 -15.79 -4.13 -2.02
CA VAL A 251 -15.47 -5.55 -2.25
C VAL A 251 -14.47 -6.06 -1.22
N CYS A 252 -13.43 -5.30 -0.88
CA CYS A 252 -12.47 -5.67 0.15
C CYS A 252 -13.10 -5.77 1.56
N VAL A 253 -14.08 -4.90 1.89
CA VAL A 253 -14.89 -5.06 3.12
C VAL A 253 -15.60 -6.41 3.12
N LEU A 254 -16.30 -6.74 2.03
CA LEU A 254 -17.04 -8.00 1.92
C LEU A 254 -16.12 -9.23 1.99
N VAL A 255 -15.00 -9.22 1.28
CA VAL A 255 -14.02 -10.32 1.31
C VAL A 255 -13.45 -10.49 2.73
N THR A 256 -13.04 -9.38 3.37
CA THR A 256 -12.48 -9.45 4.72
C THR A 256 -13.51 -9.98 5.72
N TRP A 257 -14.74 -9.52 5.64
CA TRP A 257 -15.82 -9.95 6.54
C TRP A 257 -16.24 -11.40 6.33
N LEU A 258 -16.46 -11.82 5.08
CA LEU A 258 -16.94 -13.16 4.74
C LEU A 258 -15.89 -14.24 4.98
N VAL A 259 -14.64 -13.98 4.62
CA VAL A 259 -13.58 -15.00 4.66
C VAL A 259 -12.88 -15.04 6.02
N TYR A 260 -12.61 -13.88 6.60
CA TYR A 260 -11.79 -13.77 7.81
C TYR A 260 -12.57 -13.33 9.05
N GLY A 261 -13.62 -12.49 8.89
CA GLY A 261 -14.39 -11.96 10.01
C GLY A 261 -15.34 -12.97 10.67
N ARG A 262 -15.81 -13.98 9.92
CA ARG A 262 -16.71 -15.02 10.41
C ARG A 262 -15.98 -16.18 11.10
N ARG A 263 -14.70 -16.36 10.86
CA ARG A 263 -13.90 -17.32 11.61
C ARG A 263 -13.78 -16.76 13.03
N LYS A 264 -14.53 -17.36 13.98
CA LYS A 264 -14.29 -17.13 15.41
C LYS A 264 -12.81 -17.41 15.64
N SER A 265 -12.11 -16.41 16.19
CA SER A 265 -10.78 -16.63 16.74
C SER A 265 -10.93 -17.79 17.75
N ALA A 266 -10.44 -18.96 17.35
CA ALA A 266 -10.18 -20.03 18.28
C ALA A 266 -8.96 -19.65 19.10
#